data_81b5817efb1138eb027a7670d30db1c8
#
_entry.id   81b5817efb1138eb027a7670d30db1c8
#
_cell.length_a   1.000
_cell.length_b   1.000
_cell.length_c   1.000
_cell.angle_alpha   90.00
_cell.angle_beta   90.00
_cell.angle_gamma   90.00
#
_symmetry.space_group_name_H-M   'P 1'
#
loop_
_entity.id
_entity.type
_entity.pdbx_description
1 polymer ?
#
loop_
_entity_poly.entity_id
_entity_poly.type
_entity_poly.pdbx_seq_one_letter_code
_entity_poly.pdbx_strand_id
1 'polypeptide(L)'
;LVAGAANAAEIYNKNGNKLDLYGKVDGLRYFSDDAGSDGDQSYARLGFKGETQINDMLTGYGQWEYNIQANGTEGDKGDSWTRLGFAGLGFGENGTFDYGRNYGVVYDIEAWTDMLPEFGGDTWAQTDVYMTGRANGVATYRNKGFFGQVDGLNFALQYQGNNEGSSSNQEGSGNSTGRKLAKENGDGFGMSTSYDFDFGLSLGAAYSSSDRTDDQVARGRGDRSYANSYAGGETADSWTVGAKYDANNIYLAAMYAETRNMTYYGSGDGLAGGIANKTQNFEVTAQYQFDFGLRPSVAFLQSKGIDLGGWDRDTNGNARYTDKDLVKYVEIGATYYFNKNMSTYVDYKINLLDEDDSFYSDNGIATDDIVAVGLVYQF
;
A
#
# COMPACT_ATOMS: atom_id res chain seq x y z
N LEU A 1 3.34 7.38 17.41
CA LEU A 1 2.48 6.29 17.89
C LEU A 1 1.71 5.73 16.71
N VAL A 2 2.19 4.65 16.16
CA VAL A 2 1.39 3.89 15.17
C VAL A 2 0.21 3.31 15.95
N ALA A 3 -0.95 3.89 15.81
CA ALA A 3 -2.17 3.45 16.49
C ALA A 3 -2.63 2.02 16.11
N GLY A 4 -1.90 1.33 15.26
CA GLY A 4 -2.23 -0.02 14.80
C GLY A 4 -1.42 -1.17 15.38
N ALA A 5 -0.42 -0.91 16.21
CA ALA A 5 0.45 -1.97 16.73
C ALA A 5 0.39 -2.17 18.24
N ALA A 6 -0.47 -1.44 18.94
CA ALA A 6 -0.31 -1.28 20.39
C ALA A 6 -1.01 -2.29 21.27
N ASN A 7 -1.81 -3.21 20.75
CA ASN A 7 -2.70 -4.00 21.61
C ASN A 7 -2.70 -5.51 21.32
N ALA A 8 -1.60 -6.05 20.78
CA ALA A 8 -1.50 -7.50 20.67
C ALA A 8 -1.61 -8.15 22.06
N ALA A 9 -2.56 -9.05 22.22
CA ALA A 9 -2.71 -9.82 23.45
C ALA A 9 -1.71 -10.97 23.43
N GLU A 10 -0.82 -11.01 24.42
CA GLU A 10 0.04 -12.16 24.64
C GLU A 10 -0.81 -13.36 25.05
N ILE A 11 -0.88 -14.37 24.20
CA ILE A 11 -1.64 -15.59 24.47
C ILE A 11 -0.76 -16.76 24.90
N TYR A 12 0.53 -16.68 24.65
CA TYR A 12 1.50 -17.68 25.05
C TYR A 12 2.89 -17.05 25.21
N ASN A 13 3.57 -17.37 26.28
CA ASN A 13 4.96 -16.98 26.52
C ASN A 13 5.63 -17.98 27.46
N LYS A 14 6.36 -18.95 26.92
CA LYS A 14 7.02 -19.96 27.68
C LYS A 14 8.22 -20.54 26.94
N ASN A 15 9.29 -20.81 27.66
CA ASN A 15 10.50 -21.46 27.14
C ASN A 15 11.13 -20.72 25.95
N GLY A 16 11.12 -19.38 25.98
CA GLY A 16 11.67 -18.57 24.90
C GLY A 16 10.79 -18.52 23.65
N ASN A 17 9.57 -19.02 23.71
CA ASN A 17 8.61 -18.96 22.62
C ASN A 17 7.43 -18.09 23.02
N LYS A 18 7.12 -17.09 22.21
CA LYS A 18 6.06 -16.11 22.44
C LYS A 18 5.10 -16.08 21.26
N LEU A 19 3.80 -15.96 21.54
CA LEU A 19 2.76 -15.78 20.55
C LEU A 19 1.81 -14.68 21.00
N ASP A 20 1.65 -13.67 20.16
CA ASP A 20 0.72 -12.56 20.35
C ASP A 20 -0.40 -12.63 19.31
N LEU A 21 -1.63 -12.44 19.76
CA LEU A 21 -2.81 -12.29 18.93
C LEU A 21 -3.19 -10.81 18.82
N TYR A 22 -3.51 -10.34 17.63
CA TYR A 22 -4.01 -8.98 17.41
C TYR A 22 -5.12 -8.98 16.37
N GLY A 23 -5.90 -7.91 16.37
CA GLY A 23 -6.94 -7.76 15.39
C GLY A 23 -7.86 -6.60 15.66
N LYS A 24 -8.83 -6.43 14.77
CA LYS A 24 -9.88 -5.42 14.93
C LYS A 24 -11.17 -5.85 14.27
N VAL A 25 -12.24 -5.26 14.73
CA VAL A 25 -13.54 -5.24 14.03
C VAL A 25 -13.86 -3.78 13.78
N ASP A 26 -14.16 -3.43 12.54
CA ASP A 26 -14.50 -2.09 12.09
C ASP A 26 -15.93 -2.12 11.53
N GLY A 27 -16.86 -1.53 12.28
CA GLY A 27 -18.21 -1.24 11.80
C GLY A 27 -18.13 0.06 10.99
N LEU A 28 -18.10 -0.05 9.66
CA LEU A 28 -17.75 1.03 8.76
C LEU A 28 -18.85 1.25 7.72
N ARG A 29 -19.21 2.50 7.50
CA ARG A 29 -20.10 2.90 6.42
C ARG A 29 -19.54 4.06 5.63
N TYR A 30 -19.65 3.96 4.30
CA TYR A 30 -19.40 5.05 3.37
C TYR A 30 -20.73 5.69 2.94
N PHE A 31 -20.70 7.01 2.78
CA PHE A 31 -21.75 7.83 2.18
C PHE A 31 -21.15 8.54 0.97
N SER A 32 -21.69 8.28 -0.21
CA SER A 32 -21.22 8.85 -1.48
C SER A 32 -22.37 8.85 -2.51
N ASP A 33 -22.29 9.77 -3.45
CA ASP A 33 -23.16 9.75 -4.64
C ASP A 33 -22.71 8.69 -5.65
N ASP A 34 -21.44 8.24 -5.58
CA ASP A 34 -20.98 7.06 -6.32
C ASP A 34 -21.53 5.77 -5.69
N ALA A 35 -22.46 5.13 -6.41
CA ALA A 35 -23.10 3.89 -5.95
C ALA A 35 -22.11 2.74 -5.71
N GLY A 36 -20.94 2.76 -6.35
CA GLY A 36 -19.89 1.75 -6.13
C GLY A 36 -19.13 1.94 -4.82
N SER A 37 -19.14 3.15 -4.28
CA SER A 37 -18.48 3.50 -3.01
C SER A 37 -19.46 3.60 -1.85
N ASP A 38 -20.76 3.90 -2.10
CA ASP A 38 -21.75 4.05 -1.04
C ASP A 38 -22.10 2.70 -0.38
N GLY A 39 -22.28 2.71 0.92
CA GLY A 39 -22.83 1.57 1.65
C GLY A 39 -21.97 1.03 2.79
N ASP A 40 -22.31 -0.17 3.22
CA ASP A 40 -21.61 -0.88 4.29
C ASP A 40 -20.23 -1.38 3.82
N GLN A 41 -19.20 -1.05 4.59
CA GLN A 41 -17.82 -1.44 4.35
C GLN A 41 -17.22 -2.22 5.53
N SER A 42 -18.07 -2.71 6.44
CA SER A 42 -17.63 -3.36 7.67
C SER A 42 -16.76 -4.58 7.42
N TYR A 43 -15.73 -4.75 8.24
CA TYR A 43 -14.80 -5.87 8.16
C TYR A 43 -14.19 -6.23 9.51
N ALA A 44 -13.60 -7.40 9.58
CA ALA A 44 -12.75 -7.82 10.67
C ALA A 44 -11.34 -8.14 10.14
N ARG A 45 -10.35 -7.99 11.00
CA ARG A 45 -8.97 -8.38 10.71
C ARG A 45 -8.40 -9.11 11.90
N LEU A 46 -7.70 -10.20 11.64
CA LEU A 46 -7.08 -11.04 12.64
C LEU A 46 -5.66 -11.36 12.23
N GLY A 47 -4.75 -11.35 13.19
CA GLY A 47 -3.37 -11.74 12.95
C GLY A 47 -2.72 -12.28 14.20
N PHE A 48 -1.61 -12.96 14.00
CA PHE A 48 -0.72 -13.35 15.10
C PHE A 48 0.73 -13.08 14.72
N LYS A 49 1.53 -12.80 15.74
CA LYS A 49 2.99 -12.69 15.68
C LYS A 49 3.59 -13.72 16.61
N GLY A 50 4.50 -14.51 16.08
CA GLY A 50 5.26 -15.49 16.85
C GLY A 50 6.73 -15.13 16.89
N GLU A 51 7.38 -15.42 18.00
CA GLU A 51 8.81 -15.24 18.19
C GLU A 51 9.35 -16.40 19.04
N THR A 52 10.51 -16.92 18.67
CA THR A 52 11.17 -17.97 19.41
C THR A 52 12.67 -17.74 19.51
N GLN A 53 13.22 -17.85 20.72
CA GLN A 53 14.66 -17.78 20.93
C GLN A 53 15.27 -19.13 20.57
N ILE A 54 16.14 -19.17 19.55
CA ILE A 54 16.82 -20.38 19.06
C ILE A 54 18.11 -20.61 19.85
N ASN A 55 18.91 -19.55 20.00
CA ASN A 55 20.09 -19.49 20.83
C ASN A 55 20.40 -18.04 21.19
N ASP A 56 21.51 -17.76 21.86
CA ASP A 56 21.85 -16.42 22.36
C ASP A 56 21.96 -15.35 21.26
N MET A 57 22.17 -15.73 20.00
CA MET A 57 22.39 -14.83 18.89
C MET A 57 21.30 -14.92 17.81
N LEU A 58 20.43 -15.90 17.88
CA LEU A 58 19.48 -16.20 16.80
C LEU A 58 18.05 -16.31 17.35
N THR A 59 17.16 -15.51 16.76
CA THR A 59 15.72 -15.54 17.02
C THR A 59 14.97 -15.89 15.74
N GLY A 60 13.99 -16.78 15.86
CA GLY A 60 13.03 -17.03 14.78
C GLY A 60 11.77 -16.22 14.99
N TYR A 61 11.12 -15.79 13.92
CA TYR A 61 9.84 -15.08 14.00
C TYR A 61 8.94 -15.38 12.80
N GLY A 62 7.66 -15.12 12.98
CA GLY A 62 6.68 -15.23 11.91
C GLY A 62 5.47 -14.35 12.19
N GLN A 63 4.76 -14.02 11.13
CA GLN A 63 3.53 -13.24 11.20
C GLN A 63 2.55 -13.71 10.15
N TRP A 64 1.28 -13.77 10.52
CA TRP A 64 0.17 -13.97 9.61
C TRP A 64 -0.93 -12.96 9.91
N GLU A 65 -1.54 -12.38 8.87
CA GLU A 65 -2.64 -11.44 8.99
C GLU A 65 -3.70 -11.73 7.93
N TYR A 66 -4.95 -11.78 8.37
CA TYR A 66 -6.08 -12.14 7.55
C TYR A 66 -7.19 -11.09 7.64
N ASN A 67 -7.80 -10.75 6.50
CA ASN A 67 -8.92 -9.84 6.42
C ASN A 67 -10.19 -10.62 6.07
N ILE A 68 -11.28 -10.29 6.74
CA ILE A 68 -12.60 -10.89 6.58
C ILE A 68 -13.61 -9.76 6.40
N GLN A 69 -14.26 -9.71 5.25
CA GLN A 69 -15.33 -8.75 5.02
C GLN A 69 -16.59 -9.18 5.77
N ALA A 70 -17.33 -8.21 6.29
CA ALA A 70 -18.57 -8.44 7.04
C ALA A 70 -19.78 -7.78 6.37
N ASN A 71 -19.61 -7.25 5.15
CA ASN A 71 -20.60 -6.51 4.39
C ASN A 71 -21.23 -7.32 3.24
N GLY A 72 -20.82 -8.58 3.05
CA GLY A 72 -21.37 -9.47 2.05
C GLY A 72 -22.49 -10.37 2.59
N THR A 73 -23.14 -11.13 1.69
CA THR A 73 -24.12 -12.15 2.08
C THR A 73 -23.43 -13.44 2.55
N GLU A 74 -24.05 -14.17 3.48
CA GLU A 74 -23.54 -15.47 3.89
C GLU A 74 -23.42 -16.42 2.70
N GLY A 75 -22.25 -16.99 2.50
CA GLY A 75 -21.99 -17.91 1.40
C GLY A 75 -21.30 -17.31 0.17
N ASP A 76 -21.12 -15.99 0.11
CA ASP A 76 -20.29 -15.37 -0.92
C ASP A 76 -18.85 -15.82 -0.77
N LYS A 77 -18.25 -16.25 -1.89
CA LYS A 77 -16.87 -16.69 -1.93
C LYS A 77 -15.97 -15.55 -2.37
N GLY A 78 -14.93 -15.27 -1.62
CA GLY A 78 -13.91 -14.29 -1.99
C GLY A 78 -13.83 -13.05 -1.09
N ASP A 79 -14.64 -12.99 -0.05
CA ASP A 79 -14.68 -11.85 0.88
C ASP A 79 -13.61 -11.90 1.97
N SER A 80 -12.59 -12.75 1.80
CA SER A 80 -11.52 -12.86 2.78
C SER A 80 -10.19 -13.22 2.11
N TRP A 81 -9.10 -12.68 2.64
CA TRP A 81 -7.78 -12.89 2.05
C TRP A 81 -6.65 -12.75 3.08
N THR A 82 -5.53 -13.43 2.80
CA THR A 82 -4.28 -13.24 3.54
C THR A 82 -3.64 -11.92 3.12
N ARG A 83 -3.39 -11.06 4.09
CA ARG A 83 -2.68 -9.80 3.91
C ARG A 83 -1.17 -9.99 4.04
N LEU A 84 -0.74 -10.68 5.10
CA LEU A 84 0.65 -10.98 5.42
C LEU A 84 0.80 -12.47 5.75
N GLY A 85 1.95 -13.03 5.41
CA GLY A 85 2.30 -14.40 5.72
C GLY A 85 3.78 -14.63 5.45
N PHE A 86 4.63 -14.49 6.46
CA PHE A 86 6.07 -14.64 6.34
C PHE A 86 6.70 -15.22 7.59
N ALA A 87 7.89 -15.79 7.41
CA ALA A 87 8.74 -16.26 8.51
C ALA A 87 10.17 -15.77 8.31
N GLY A 88 10.90 -15.58 9.40
CA GLY A 88 12.23 -14.99 9.34
C GLY A 88 13.12 -15.35 10.52
N LEU A 89 14.35 -14.87 10.41
CA LEU A 89 15.40 -15.01 11.43
C LEU A 89 15.96 -13.63 11.79
N GLY A 90 16.20 -13.42 13.07
CA GLY A 90 16.85 -12.24 13.62
C GLY A 90 18.24 -12.59 14.15
N PHE A 91 19.23 -11.76 13.84
CA PHE A 91 20.64 -11.94 14.15
C PHE A 91 21.17 -10.82 15.07
N GLY A 92 20.34 -10.37 16.01
CA GLY A 92 20.67 -9.25 16.90
C GLY A 92 20.93 -7.96 16.10
N GLU A 93 22.02 -7.28 16.37
CA GLU A 93 22.41 -6.03 15.67
C GLU A 93 22.73 -6.25 14.17
N ASN A 94 22.96 -7.48 13.76
CA ASN A 94 23.17 -7.81 12.33
C ASN A 94 21.88 -7.86 11.51
N GLY A 95 20.74 -7.50 12.11
CA GLY A 95 19.49 -7.34 11.40
C GLY A 95 18.63 -8.58 11.34
N THR A 96 17.64 -8.53 10.45
CA THR A 96 16.66 -9.59 10.25
C THR A 96 16.56 -9.97 8.77
N PHE A 97 16.19 -11.21 8.52
CA PHE A 97 15.85 -11.70 7.19
C PHE A 97 14.54 -12.46 7.24
N ASP A 98 13.61 -12.14 6.37
CA ASP A 98 12.36 -12.88 6.23
C ASP A 98 11.98 -13.14 4.76
N TYR A 99 11.10 -14.11 4.57
CA TYR A 99 10.57 -14.47 3.27
C TYR A 99 9.08 -14.79 3.37
N GLY A 100 8.33 -14.34 2.36
CA GLY A 100 6.92 -14.66 2.18
C GLY A 100 6.13 -13.46 1.65
N ARG A 101 4.85 -13.39 2.02
CA ARG A 101 3.98 -12.25 1.71
C ARG A 101 4.18 -11.16 2.76
N ASN A 102 4.71 -10.02 2.34
CA ASN A 102 5.04 -8.90 3.22
C ASN A 102 4.91 -7.57 2.45
N TYR A 103 5.11 -6.47 3.16
CA TYR A 103 5.18 -5.16 2.52
C TYR A 103 6.40 -5.03 1.64
N GLY A 104 6.23 -4.45 0.47
CA GLY A 104 7.30 -4.00 -0.40
C GLY A 104 8.12 -2.90 0.26
N VAL A 105 9.42 -2.91 -0.02
CA VAL A 105 10.38 -2.05 0.69
C VAL A 105 10.15 -0.55 0.45
N VAL A 106 9.60 -0.16 -0.70
CA VAL A 106 9.32 1.26 -0.96
C VAL A 106 8.14 1.79 -0.14
N TYR A 107 7.28 0.89 0.34
CA TYR A 107 6.21 1.24 1.29
C TYR A 107 6.73 1.73 2.64
N ASP A 108 7.98 1.48 2.98
CA ASP A 108 8.60 1.98 4.22
C ASP A 108 8.49 3.51 4.34
N ILE A 109 8.52 4.22 3.21
CA ILE A 109 8.35 5.68 3.15
C ILE A 109 6.89 6.07 2.93
N GLU A 110 6.17 5.35 2.07
CA GLU A 110 4.74 5.57 1.82
C GLU A 110 3.91 5.46 3.11
N ALA A 111 4.27 4.53 4.00
CA ALA A 111 3.60 4.33 5.27
C ALA A 111 3.57 5.60 6.16
N TRP A 112 4.47 6.54 5.96
CA TRP A 112 4.51 7.77 6.76
C TRP A 112 3.33 8.69 6.48
N THR A 113 2.78 8.67 5.27
CA THR A 113 1.60 9.44 4.88
C THR A 113 0.31 8.62 4.85
N ASP A 114 0.41 7.30 4.98
CA ASP A 114 -0.74 6.38 5.09
C ASP A 114 -1.23 6.29 6.54
N MET A 115 -1.68 7.43 7.08
CA MET A 115 -2.03 7.62 8.49
C MET A 115 -3.42 8.20 8.71
N LEU A 116 -4.21 8.36 7.66
CA LEU A 116 -5.56 8.92 7.75
C LEU A 116 -6.51 7.96 8.49
N PRO A 117 -7.62 8.45 9.04
CA PRO A 117 -8.57 7.60 9.74
C PRO A 117 -9.09 6.43 8.89
N GLU A 118 -9.37 6.66 7.62
CA GLU A 118 -9.85 5.65 6.68
C GLU A 118 -9.14 5.69 5.34
N PHE A 119 -9.06 6.86 4.69
CA PHE A 119 -8.47 7.01 3.36
C PHE A 119 -6.94 7.12 3.43
N GLY A 120 -6.29 7.43 2.31
CA GLY A 120 -4.84 7.58 2.23
C GLY A 120 -4.13 6.36 1.66
N GLY A 121 -2.82 6.52 1.42
CA GLY A 121 -1.97 5.45 0.90
C GLY A 121 -2.36 4.93 -0.48
N ASP A 122 -3.04 5.74 -1.29
CA ASP A 122 -3.69 5.31 -2.54
C ASP A 122 -3.18 6.03 -3.79
N THR A 123 -2.09 6.79 -3.71
CA THR A 123 -1.52 7.46 -4.87
C THR A 123 -0.71 6.50 -5.74
N TRP A 124 0.14 5.66 -5.17
CA TRP A 124 0.99 4.71 -5.89
C TRP A 124 1.26 3.40 -5.16
N ALA A 125 0.98 3.31 -3.86
CA ALA A 125 1.07 2.06 -3.11
C ALA A 125 -0.12 1.16 -3.46
N GLN A 126 0.12 0.19 -4.33
CA GLN A 126 -0.89 -0.74 -4.80
C GLN A 126 -0.54 -2.17 -4.37
N THR A 127 -1.52 -2.90 -3.83
CA THR A 127 -1.34 -4.29 -3.40
C THR A 127 -1.09 -5.21 -4.60
N ASP A 128 -0.09 -6.08 -4.50
CA ASP A 128 0.37 -6.99 -5.53
C ASP A 128 0.86 -6.28 -6.81
N VAL A 129 1.40 -5.08 -6.65
CA VAL A 129 2.05 -4.33 -7.72
C VAL A 129 3.50 -4.12 -7.33
N TYR A 130 4.37 -5.01 -7.80
CA TYR A 130 5.79 -5.01 -7.48
C TYR A 130 6.04 -4.90 -5.96
N MET A 131 6.92 -4.01 -5.52
CA MET A 131 7.26 -3.78 -4.11
C MET A 131 6.63 -2.49 -3.54
N THR A 132 5.49 -2.04 -4.10
CA THR A 132 4.85 -0.77 -3.70
C THR A 132 3.85 -0.90 -2.55
N GLY A 133 3.28 -2.08 -2.36
CA GLY A 133 2.35 -2.39 -1.27
C GLY A 133 2.64 -3.79 -0.72
N ARG A 134 1.63 -4.47 -0.22
CA ARG A 134 1.79 -5.88 0.16
C ARG A 134 1.97 -6.72 -1.11
N ALA A 135 2.94 -7.61 -1.09
CA ALA A 135 3.26 -8.49 -2.22
C ALA A 135 3.72 -9.85 -1.75
N ASN A 136 3.53 -10.87 -2.55
CA ASN A 136 4.05 -12.20 -2.29
C ASN A 136 5.46 -12.39 -2.85
N GLY A 137 6.17 -13.40 -2.33
CA GLY A 137 7.46 -13.82 -2.84
C GLY A 137 8.59 -12.83 -2.60
N VAL A 138 8.52 -12.05 -1.51
CA VAL A 138 9.56 -11.08 -1.16
C VAL A 138 10.51 -11.63 -0.09
N ALA A 139 11.80 -11.52 -0.35
CA ALA A 139 12.88 -11.77 0.59
C ALA A 139 13.41 -10.43 1.08
N THR A 140 13.35 -10.18 2.39
CA THR A 140 13.64 -8.86 2.95
C THR A 140 14.70 -8.97 4.04
N TYR A 141 15.78 -8.21 3.87
CA TYR A 141 16.77 -7.96 4.92
C TYR A 141 16.55 -6.55 5.48
N ARG A 142 16.52 -6.43 6.81
CA ARG A 142 16.37 -5.16 7.52
C ARG A 142 17.45 -4.99 8.58
N ASN A 143 17.98 -3.79 8.68
CA ASN A 143 18.95 -3.43 9.69
C ASN A 143 18.60 -2.07 10.32
N LYS A 144 18.57 -2.04 11.64
CA LYS A 144 18.36 -0.82 12.41
C LYS A 144 19.66 -0.41 13.09
N GLY A 145 19.93 0.91 13.14
CA GLY A 145 21.09 1.45 13.79
C GLY A 145 22.41 1.12 13.07
N PHE A 146 22.36 0.79 11.78
CA PHE A 146 23.53 0.44 10.95
C PHE A 146 24.49 -0.49 11.69
N PHE A 147 24.04 -1.71 11.97
CA PHE A 147 24.78 -2.73 12.73
C PHE A 147 25.13 -2.30 14.17
N GLY A 148 24.27 -1.47 14.79
CA GLY A 148 24.53 -0.92 16.12
C GLY A 148 25.61 0.18 16.18
N GLN A 149 26.07 0.69 15.02
CA GLN A 149 27.17 1.66 14.96
C GLN A 149 26.69 3.10 14.79
N VAL A 150 25.52 3.31 14.20
CA VAL A 150 24.96 4.64 13.93
C VAL A 150 23.49 4.64 14.35
N ASP A 151 23.21 5.10 15.54
CA ASP A 151 21.85 5.25 16.04
C ASP A 151 21.03 6.11 15.07
N GLY A 152 19.79 5.67 14.82
CA GLY A 152 18.88 6.36 13.92
C GLY A 152 19.03 6.02 12.43
N LEU A 153 20.16 5.45 11.98
CA LEU A 153 20.33 5.05 10.59
C LEU A 153 19.80 3.65 10.35
N ASN A 154 18.76 3.52 9.51
CA ASN A 154 18.12 2.26 9.17
C ASN A 154 18.19 2.01 7.67
N PHE A 155 18.25 0.77 7.27
CA PHE A 155 18.10 0.39 5.86
C PHE A 155 17.45 -0.97 5.68
N ALA A 156 16.91 -1.20 4.50
CA ALA A 156 16.37 -2.49 4.09
C ALA A 156 16.76 -2.78 2.63
N LEU A 157 16.93 -4.06 2.34
CA LEU A 157 17.14 -4.60 1.00
C LEU A 157 16.08 -5.64 0.75
N GLN A 158 15.50 -5.65 -0.45
CA GLN A 158 14.46 -6.61 -0.80
C GLN A 158 14.65 -7.15 -2.21
N TYR A 159 14.36 -8.43 -2.37
CA TYR A 159 14.24 -9.11 -3.65
C TYR A 159 12.83 -9.68 -3.78
N GLN A 160 12.24 -9.57 -4.96
CA GLN A 160 10.98 -10.20 -5.31
C GLN A 160 11.19 -11.13 -6.51
N GLY A 161 10.79 -12.39 -6.37
CA GLY A 161 10.81 -13.35 -7.46
C GLY A 161 9.69 -13.12 -8.46
N ASN A 162 9.85 -13.66 -9.66
CA ASN A 162 8.90 -13.59 -10.75
C ASN A 162 7.54 -14.19 -10.38
N ASN A 163 6.45 -13.51 -10.75
CA ASN A 163 5.06 -13.94 -10.61
C ASN A 163 4.31 -13.62 -11.90
N GLU A 164 4.37 -14.51 -12.87
CA GLU A 164 3.64 -14.33 -14.13
C GLU A 164 2.16 -14.76 -13.98
N GLY A 165 1.88 -16.01 -13.73
CA GLY A 165 0.58 -16.51 -13.28
C GLY A 165 -0.62 -16.33 -14.22
N SER A 166 -0.47 -15.73 -15.40
CA SER A 166 -1.57 -15.54 -16.35
C SER A 166 -1.85 -16.78 -17.19
N SER A 167 -0.85 -17.63 -17.42
CA SER A 167 -0.99 -18.87 -18.17
C SER A 167 -0.36 -20.08 -17.46
N SER A 168 -0.80 -21.29 -17.81
CA SER A 168 -0.17 -22.52 -17.32
C SER A 168 1.26 -22.66 -17.87
N ASN A 169 2.15 -23.17 -17.04
CA ASN A 169 3.60 -23.37 -17.30
C ASN A 169 4.49 -22.12 -17.15
N GLN A 170 3.98 -21.03 -16.63
CA GLN A 170 4.77 -19.88 -16.22
C GLN A 170 5.13 -19.97 -14.73
N GLU A 171 6.21 -19.34 -14.33
CA GLU A 171 6.61 -19.25 -12.93
C GLU A 171 5.51 -18.55 -12.11
N GLY A 172 5.20 -19.09 -10.94
CA GLY A 172 4.10 -18.60 -10.11
C GLY A 172 2.70 -19.05 -10.53
N SER A 173 2.53 -19.72 -11.68
CA SER A 173 1.20 -20.15 -12.17
C SER A 173 0.53 -21.19 -11.27
N GLY A 174 1.29 -22.00 -10.53
CA GLY A 174 0.74 -22.94 -9.55
C GLY A 174 0.07 -22.26 -8.34
N ASN A 175 0.39 -21.01 -8.07
CA ASN A 175 -0.05 -20.27 -6.89
C ASN A 175 -1.12 -19.22 -7.20
N SER A 176 -1.29 -18.85 -8.44
CA SER A 176 -2.18 -17.74 -8.80
C SER A 176 -2.80 -17.92 -10.17
N THR A 177 -3.63 -18.96 -10.31
CA THR A 177 -4.49 -19.07 -11.48
C THR A 177 -5.39 -17.85 -11.56
N GLY A 178 -5.25 -17.05 -12.63
CA GLY A 178 -6.04 -15.85 -12.85
C GLY A 178 -5.46 -14.58 -12.23
N ARG A 179 -4.15 -14.51 -12.00
CA ARG A 179 -3.49 -13.25 -11.66
C ARG A 179 -3.72 -12.23 -12.77
N LYS A 180 -4.23 -11.06 -12.39
CA LYS A 180 -4.46 -9.98 -13.34
C LYS A 180 -3.14 -9.45 -13.87
N LEU A 181 -3.10 -9.06 -15.14
CA LEU A 181 -1.90 -8.59 -15.81
C LEU A 181 -1.21 -7.42 -15.06
N ALA A 182 -1.98 -6.48 -14.54
CA ALA A 182 -1.47 -5.36 -13.76
C ALA A 182 -0.79 -5.78 -12.45
N LYS A 183 -1.01 -7.01 -11.99
CA LYS A 183 -0.47 -7.58 -10.74
C LYS A 183 0.60 -8.64 -10.97
N GLU A 184 1.01 -8.84 -12.22
CA GLU A 184 2.18 -9.64 -12.54
C GLU A 184 3.46 -8.85 -12.25
N ASN A 185 4.56 -9.55 -12.04
CA ASN A 185 5.89 -8.96 -11.93
C ASN A 185 6.95 -9.97 -12.42
N GLY A 186 8.03 -9.46 -13.01
CA GLY A 186 9.28 -10.18 -13.15
C GLY A 186 10.14 -10.06 -11.90
N ASP A 187 11.36 -10.59 -11.96
CA ASP A 187 12.33 -10.44 -10.88
C ASP A 187 12.64 -8.97 -10.59
N GLY A 188 12.82 -8.64 -9.33
CA GLY A 188 13.10 -7.27 -8.94
C GLY A 188 13.85 -7.14 -7.63
N PHE A 189 14.44 -5.99 -7.44
CA PHE A 189 15.10 -5.61 -6.20
C PHE A 189 14.65 -4.22 -5.76
N GLY A 190 14.78 -3.97 -4.45
CA GLY A 190 14.48 -2.68 -3.87
C GLY A 190 15.30 -2.41 -2.62
N MET A 191 15.34 -1.16 -2.23
CA MET A 191 16.01 -0.70 -1.02
C MET A 191 15.25 0.46 -0.40
N SER A 192 15.38 0.59 0.92
CA SER A 192 14.99 1.79 1.66
C SER A 192 16.06 2.17 2.64
N THR A 193 16.12 3.45 2.99
CA THR A 193 16.94 3.97 4.07
C THR A 193 16.20 5.09 4.76
N SER A 194 16.40 5.21 6.07
CA SER A 194 15.87 6.31 6.86
C SER A 194 16.86 6.73 7.95
N TYR A 195 16.73 7.96 8.37
CA TYR A 195 17.45 8.48 9.54
C TYR A 195 16.47 9.11 10.51
N ASP A 196 16.46 8.60 11.74
CA ASP A 196 15.63 9.08 12.83
C ASP A 196 16.45 10.00 13.74
N PHE A 197 16.08 11.28 13.78
CA PHE A 197 16.67 12.25 14.70
C PHE A 197 16.00 12.17 16.07
N ASP A 198 16.74 12.43 17.13
CA ASP A 198 16.27 12.33 18.51
C ASP A 198 15.10 13.24 18.85
N PHE A 199 14.92 14.34 18.10
CA PHE A 199 13.84 15.30 18.35
C PHE A 199 12.53 14.98 17.63
N GLY A 200 12.41 13.80 16.98
CA GLY A 200 11.19 13.31 16.36
C GLY A 200 11.09 13.49 14.85
N LEU A 201 12.10 14.07 14.19
CA LEU A 201 12.17 14.12 12.73
C LEU A 201 12.74 12.82 12.17
N SER A 202 12.17 12.30 11.10
CA SER A 202 12.75 11.25 10.27
C SER A 202 12.81 11.69 8.82
N LEU A 203 13.91 11.38 8.15
CA LEU A 203 14.09 11.55 6.71
C LEU A 203 14.29 10.18 6.08
N GLY A 204 13.76 9.95 4.88
CA GLY A 204 13.89 8.66 4.25
C GLY A 204 13.80 8.72 2.73
N ALA A 205 14.31 7.66 2.12
CA ALA A 205 14.27 7.43 0.69
C ALA A 205 14.16 5.93 0.39
N ALA A 206 13.55 5.60 -0.73
CA ALA A 206 13.48 4.23 -1.21
C ALA A 206 13.51 4.17 -2.74
N TYR A 207 13.90 3.01 -3.26
CA TYR A 207 13.98 2.73 -4.69
C TYR A 207 13.63 1.28 -4.95
N SER A 208 12.99 1.01 -6.08
CA SER A 208 12.80 -0.34 -6.60
C SER A 208 12.94 -0.39 -8.11
N SER A 209 13.39 -1.51 -8.63
CA SER A 209 13.44 -1.82 -10.05
C SER A 209 13.11 -3.28 -10.25
N SER A 210 12.19 -3.57 -11.15
CA SER A 210 11.73 -4.92 -11.46
C SER A 210 11.60 -5.10 -12.97
N ASP A 211 11.88 -6.29 -13.45
CA ASP A 211 11.52 -6.66 -14.82
C ASP A 211 9.99 -6.74 -14.91
N ARG A 212 9.46 -6.38 -16.07
CA ARG A 212 8.06 -6.64 -16.41
C ARG A 212 7.96 -7.96 -17.14
N THR A 213 6.82 -8.65 -16.98
CA THR A 213 6.59 -9.91 -17.68
C THR A 213 6.46 -9.70 -19.18
N ASP A 214 6.75 -10.75 -19.96
CA ASP A 214 6.61 -10.71 -21.41
C ASP A 214 5.16 -10.34 -21.81
N ASP A 215 4.17 -10.82 -21.07
CA ASP A 215 2.76 -10.53 -21.31
C ASP A 215 2.43 -9.04 -21.06
N GLN A 216 2.98 -8.42 -20.01
CA GLN A 216 2.84 -6.99 -19.75
C GLN A 216 3.48 -6.16 -20.86
N VAL A 217 4.68 -6.52 -21.29
CA VAL A 217 5.42 -5.83 -22.37
C VAL A 217 4.69 -5.99 -23.70
N ALA A 218 4.27 -7.21 -24.04
CA ALA A 218 3.51 -7.50 -25.26
C ALA A 218 2.19 -6.72 -25.29
N ARG A 219 1.46 -6.66 -24.17
CA ARG A 219 0.24 -5.86 -24.06
C ARG A 219 0.49 -4.38 -24.29
N GLY A 220 1.55 -3.82 -23.71
CA GLY A 220 1.93 -2.43 -23.87
C GLY A 220 2.45 -2.07 -25.28
N ARG A 221 2.97 -3.04 -26.02
CA ARG A 221 3.48 -2.88 -27.40
C ARG A 221 2.54 -3.41 -28.47
N GLY A 222 1.43 -4.06 -28.07
CA GLY A 222 0.49 -4.72 -28.98
C GLY A 222 -0.25 -3.77 -29.90
N ASP A 223 -1.20 -4.33 -30.63
CA ASP A 223 -1.92 -3.64 -31.69
C ASP A 223 -2.43 -2.26 -31.27
N ARG A 224 -1.83 -1.23 -31.87
CA ARG A 224 -2.16 0.18 -31.66
C ARG A 224 -3.54 0.58 -32.24
N SER A 225 -4.28 -0.37 -32.80
CA SER A 225 -5.66 -0.14 -33.26
C SER A 225 -6.61 0.12 -32.09
N TYR A 226 -6.30 -0.40 -30.93
CA TYR A 226 -6.88 0.06 -29.67
C TYR A 226 -5.90 1.03 -29.03
N ALA A 227 -6.41 2.17 -28.67
CA ALA A 227 -5.68 3.11 -27.89
C ALA A 227 -5.04 2.39 -26.70
N ASN A 228 -3.71 2.20 -26.78
CA ASN A 228 -3.03 1.36 -25.79
C ASN A 228 -2.75 2.15 -24.52
N SER A 229 -3.60 1.96 -23.53
CA SER A 229 -3.47 2.55 -22.21
C SER A 229 -2.43 1.86 -21.32
N TYR A 230 -1.80 0.78 -21.83
CA TYR A 230 -0.77 0.06 -21.09
C TYR A 230 0.62 0.57 -21.44
N ALA A 231 1.42 0.87 -20.43
CA ALA A 231 2.84 1.15 -20.58
C ALA A 231 3.57 -0.02 -21.28
N GLY A 232 4.49 0.30 -22.19
CA GLY A 232 5.20 -0.72 -23.00
C GLY A 232 6.68 -0.89 -22.63
N GLY A 233 7.16 -0.32 -21.52
CA GLY A 233 8.54 -0.45 -21.05
C GLY A 233 8.84 -1.85 -20.52
N GLU A 234 10.11 -2.24 -20.54
CA GLU A 234 10.59 -3.57 -20.10
C GLU A 234 10.79 -3.63 -18.58
N THR A 235 11.01 -2.48 -17.93
CA THR A 235 11.23 -2.37 -16.49
C THR A 235 10.17 -1.51 -15.82
N ALA A 236 9.88 -1.86 -14.58
CA ALA A 236 9.03 -1.10 -13.68
C ALA A 236 9.89 -0.54 -12.55
N ASP A 237 9.98 0.78 -12.49
CA ASP A 237 10.88 1.47 -11.56
C ASP A 237 10.08 2.44 -10.67
N SER A 238 10.52 2.56 -9.41
CA SER A 238 9.99 3.57 -8.51
C SER A 238 11.07 4.15 -7.61
N TRP A 239 10.91 5.40 -7.25
CA TRP A 239 11.69 6.02 -6.19
C TRP A 239 10.82 6.97 -5.38
N THR A 240 11.18 7.16 -4.12
CA THR A 240 10.46 8.03 -3.21
C THR A 240 11.40 8.66 -2.20
N VAL A 241 11.04 9.85 -1.75
CA VAL A 241 11.64 10.53 -0.62
C VAL A 241 10.53 11.00 0.32
N GLY A 242 10.80 11.04 1.59
CA GLY A 242 9.83 11.47 2.59
C GLY A 242 10.48 12.07 3.81
N ALA A 243 9.66 12.82 4.53
CA ALA A 243 9.98 13.38 5.84
C ALA A 243 8.77 13.21 6.76
N LYS A 244 9.02 12.89 8.02
CA LYS A 244 7.98 12.83 9.04
C LYS A 244 8.47 13.47 10.33
N TYR A 245 7.58 14.15 11.03
CA TYR A 245 7.78 14.64 12.39
C TYR A 245 6.72 14.02 13.30
N ASP A 246 7.15 13.31 14.33
CA ASP A 246 6.27 12.65 15.29
C ASP A 246 6.78 12.93 16.72
N ALA A 247 6.37 14.05 17.27
CA ALA A 247 6.69 14.48 18.63
C ALA A 247 5.71 15.55 19.10
N ASN A 248 5.64 15.78 20.41
CA ASN A 248 4.83 16.84 21.03
C ASN A 248 3.35 16.77 20.63
N ASN A 249 2.78 15.56 20.52
CA ASN A 249 1.43 15.30 20.06
C ASN A 249 1.13 15.73 18.61
N ILE A 250 2.14 16.14 17.86
CA ILE A 250 2.05 16.54 16.46
C ILE A 250 2.57 15.41 15.59
N TYR A 251 1.81 15.07 14.53
CA TYR A 251 2.26 14.21 13.45
C TYR A 251 2.18 14.97 12.13
N LEU A 252 3.31 15.13 11.48
CA LEU A 252 3.41 15.71 10.15
C LEU A 252 4.20 14.75 9.27
N ALA A 253 3.73 14.51 8.06
CA ALA A 253 4.48 13.72 7.09
C ALA A 253 4.23 14.24 5.68
N ALA A 254 5.27 14.17 4.86
CA ALA A 254 5.20 14.46 3.43
C ALA A 254 6.02 13.44 2.66
N MET A 255 5.55 13.07 1.48
CA MET A 255 6.20 12.12 0.60
C MET A 255 6.06 12.60 -0.85
N TYR A 256 7.12 12.44 -1.64
CA TYR A 256 7.08 12.53 -3.10
C TYR A 256 7.63 11.25 -3.70
N ALA A 257 6.97 10.75 -4.75
CA ALA A 257 7.38 9.55 -5.45
C ALA A 257 7.16 9.66 -6.96
N GLU A 258 7.98 8.97 -7.73
CA GLU A 258 7.74 8.72 -9.14
C GLU A 258 7.73 7.22 -9.41
N THR A 259 6.82 6.80 -10.29
CA THR A 259 6.76 5.43 -10.79
C THR A 259 6.87 5.40 -12.30
N ARG A 260 7.38 4.31 -12.86
CA ARG A 260 7.42 4.05 -14.30
C ARG A 260 6.92 2.65 -14.58
N ASN A 261 5.98 2.54 -15.53
CA ASN A 261 5.46 1.28 -16.07
C ASN A 261 4.85 0.33 -15.04
N MET A 262 4.27 0.86 -13.94
CA MET A 262 3.76 -0.01 -12.87
C MET A 262 2.38 0.40 -12.31
N THR A 263 2.09 1.68 -12.19
CA THR A 263 0.86 2.16 -11.54
C THR A 263 -0.33 1.98 -12.47
N TYR A 264 -1.26 1.11 -12.08
CA TYR A 264 -2.51 0.96 -12.81
C TYR A 264 -3.55 2.00 -12.35
N TYR A 265 -4.45 2.36 -13.27
CA TYR A 265 -5.59 3.24 -13.02
C TYR A 265 -6.86 2.64 -13.61
N GLY A 266 -8.00 3.07 -13.12
CA GLY A 266 -9.28 2.48 -13.47
C GLY A 266 -9.38 1.03 -13.03
N SER A 267 -9.98 0.15 -13.83
CA SER A 267 -10.08 -1.27 -13.51
C SER A 267 -8.74 -2.02 -13.62
N GLY A 268 -7.76 -1.46 -14.32
CA GLY A 268 -6.46 -2.08 -14.55
C GLY A 268 -6.48 -3.34 -15.41
N ASP A 269 -7.65 -3.78 -15.85
CA ASP A 269 -7.86 -5.08 -16.52
C ASP A 269 -8.07 -4.99 -18.04
N GLY A 270 -7.92 -3.80 -18.61
CA GLY A 270 -7.85 -3.64 -20.04
C GLY A 270 -9.15 -3.32 -20.78
N LEU A 271 -10.30 -3.21 -20.13
CA LEU A 271 -11.53 -2.68 -20.71
C LEU A 271 -11.78 -1.23 -20.33
N ALA A 272 -11.38 -0.85 -19.12
CA ALA A 272 -11.40 0.53 -18.63
C ALA A 272 -10.14 0.76 -17.80
N GLY A 273 -9.37 1.80 -18.12
CA GLY A 273 -8.11 2.09 -17.45
C GLY A 273 -6.86 1.54 -18.16
N GLY A 274 -5.75 1.51 -17.44
CA GLY A 274 -4.45 1.11 -18.00
C GLY A 274 -3.34 1.05 -16.96
N ILE A 275 -2.11 0.99 -17.44
CA ILE A 275 -0.88 1.14 -16.66
C ILE A 275 -0.16 2.39 -17.15
N ALA A 276 0.05 3.35 -16.27
CA ALA A 276 0.67 4.61 -16.60
C ALA A 276 2.16 4.43 -16.98
N ASN A 277 2.61 5.15 -18.01
CA ASN A 277 4.02 5.21 -18.37
C ASN A 277 4.86 5.82 -17.24
N LYS A 278 4.34 6.84 -16.60
CA LYS A 278 4.94 7.52 -15.46
C LYS A 278 3.84 8.06 -14.55
N THR A 279 4.08 8.04 -13.23
CA THR A 279 3.29 8.84 -12.29
C THR A 279 4.19 9.71 -11.43
N GLN A 280 3.65 10.87 -11.05
CA GLN A 280 4.21 11.77 -10.05
C GLN A 280 3.23 11.81 -8.88
N ASN A 281 3.69 11.48 -7.70
CA ASN A 281 2.85 11.29 -6.53
C ASN A 281 3.30 12.20 -5.41
N PHE A 282 2.35 12.85 -4.77
CA PHE A 282 2.60 13.72 -3.63
C PHE A 282 1.53 13.46 -2.58
N GLU A 283 1.97 13.26 -1.34
CA GLU A 283 1.12 13.12 -0.18
C GLU A 283 1.66 13.95 0.98
N VAL A 284 0.77 14.60 1.68
CA VAL A 284 1.07 15.33 2.91
C VAL A 284 -0.07 15.16 3.89
N THR A 285 0.27 14.91 5.16
CA THR A 285 -0.70 14.79 6.25
C THR A 285 -0.25 15.55 7.49
N ALA A 286 -1.20 16.06 8.22
CA ALA A 286 -1.00 16.73 9.51
C ALA A 286 -2.06 16.25 10.49
N GLN A 287 -1.62 15.84 11.69
CA GLN A 287 -2.51 15.37 12.75
C GLN A 287 -2.04 15.93 14.10
N TYR A 288 -2.98 16.07 15.03
CA TYR A 288 -2.69 16.45 16.39
C TYR A 288 -3.44 15.55 17.37
N GLN A 289 -2.76 15.02 18.38
CA GLN A 289 -3.36 14.21 19.43
C GLN A 289 -3.66 15.05 20.65
N PHE A 290 -4.95 15.31 20.92
CA PHE A 290 -5.37 15.94 22.17
C PHE A 290 -5.36 14.93 23.33
N ASP A 291 -5.07 15.41 24.53
CA ASP A 291 -5.00 14.56 25.74
C ASP A 291 -6.34 13.90 26.09
N PHE A 292 -7.46 14.55 25.70
CA PHE A 292 -8.79 13.99 25.91
C PHE A 292 -9.24 12.92 24.90
N GLY A 293 -8.35 12.53 23.98
CA GLY A 293 -8.57 11.41 23.07
C GLY A 293 -8.92 11.77 21.63
N LEU A 294 -9.13 13.05 21.28
CA LEU A 294 -9.42 13.48 19.91
C LEU A 294 -8.12 13.62 19.10
N ARG A 295 -8.12 13.09 17.86
CA ARG A 295 -7.04 13.24 16.90
C ARG A 295 -7.58 13.74 15.55
N PRO A 296 -7.68 15.06 15.32
CA PRO A 296 -8.02 15.61 14.02
C PRO A 296 -6.91 15.33 13.00
N SER A 297 -7.31 15.23 11.74
CA SER A 297 -6.46 14.91 10.60
C SER A 297 -6.82 15.77 9.40
N VAL A 298 -5.83 16.26 8.69
CA VAL A 298 -5.96 16.87 7.36
C VAL A 298 -4.88 16.35 6.45
N ALA A 299 -5.22 16.15 5.18
CA ALA A 299 -4.26 15.67 4.20
C ALA A 299 -4.57 16.17 2.79
N PHE A 300 -3.55 16.14 1.94
CA PHE A 300 -3.68 16.31 0.51
C PHE A 300 -2.91 15.20 -0.20
N LEU A 301 -3.56 14.55 -1.16
CA LEU A 301 -2.99 13.47 -1.95
C LEU A 301 -3.21 13.73 -3.43
N GLN A 302 -2.15 13.52 -4.22
CA GLN A 302 -2.20 13.64 -5.68
C GLN A 302 -1.32 12.59 -6.34
N SER A 303 -1.89 11.88 -7.32
CA SER A 303 -1.16 11.07 -8.29
C SER A 303 -1.46 11.60 -9.68
N LYS A 304 -0.43 12.09 -10.37
CA LYS A 304 -0.54 12.57 -11.74
C LYS A 304 0.07 11.54 -12.68
N GLY A 305 -0.76 10.99 -13.57
CA GLY A 305 -0.31 10.17 -14.68
C GLY A 305 0.24 11.04 -15.80
N ILE A 306 1.41 10.68 -16.29
CA ILE A 306 2.13 11.41 -17.36
C ILE A 306 2.21 10.52 -18.59
N ASP A 307 2.03 11.12 -19.75
CA ASP A 307 2.05 10.43 -21.06
C ASP A 307 1.10 9.22 -21.09
N LEU A 308 -0.10 9.39 -20.57
CA LEU A 308 -1.13 8.35 -20.62
C LEU A 308 -1.56 8.18 -22.08
N GLY A 309 -1.40 6.96 -22.58
CA GLY A 309 -1.75 6.65 -23.96
C GLY A 309 -3.18 6.16 -24.10
N GLY A 310 -3.68 6.29 -25.32
CA GLY A 310 -4.65 5.39 -25.82
C GLY A 310 -6.11 5.75 -25.82
N TRP A 311 -6.57 6.74 -25.14
CA TRP A 311 -8.00 7.04 -25.07
C TRP A 311 -8.45 8.12 -26.05
N ASP A 312 -7.53 8.93 -26.59
CA ASP A 312 -7.85 9.95 -27.59
C ASP A 312 -7.00 9.76 -28.87
N ARG A 313 -7.53 10.17 -30.00
CA ARG A 313 -6.86 10.12 -31.29
C ARG A 313 -6.88 11.50 -31.95
N ASP A 314 -5.82 11.81 -32.66
CA ASP A 314 -5.80 12.97 -33.51
C ASP A 314 -6.67 12.77 -34.77
N THR A 315 -6.83 13.83 -35.59
CA THR A 315 -7.60 13.79 -36.83
C THR A 315 -7.07 12.82 -37.88
N ASN A 316 -5.83 12.30 -37.68
CA ASN A 316 -5.19 11.31 -38.54
C ASN A 316 -5.27 9.89 -37.96
N GLY A 317 -5.93 9.73 -36.79
CA GLY A 317 -6.07 8.43 -36.11
C GLY A 317 -4.87 8.01 -35.26
N ASN A 318 -3.87 8.88 -35.04
CA ASN A 318 -2.74 8.57 -34.17
C ASN A 318 -3.14 8.72 -32.72
N ALA A 319 -2.60 7.83 -31.86
CA ALA A 319 -2.81 7.92 -30.43
C ALA A 319 -2.29 9.26 -29.87
N ARG A 320 -3.12 9.93 -29.10
CA ARG A 320 -2.70 11.08 -28.30
C ARG A 320 -2.30 10.61 -26.91
N TYR A 321 -1.25 11.23 -26.40
CA TYR A 321 -0.82 11.09 -25.01
C TYR A 321 -1.29 12.30 -24.22
N THR A 322 -1.70 12.08 -22.97
CA THR A 322 -2.20 13.13 -22.10
C THR A 322 -1.71 12.95 -20.67
N ASP A 323 -1.69 14.05 -19.95
CA ASP A 323 -1.46 14.04 -18.51
C ASP A 323 -2.78 14.22 -17.78
N LYS A 324 -3.07 13.38 -16.81
CA LYS A 324 -4.27 13.43 -15.98
C LYS A 324 -3.95 13.16 -14.53
N ASP A 325 -4.64 13.86 -13.64
CA ASP A 325 -4.66 13.45 -12.25
C ASP A 325 -5.43 12.12 -12.12
N LEU A 326 -4.78 11.08 -11.60
CA LEU A 326 -5.38 9.76 -11.39
C LEU A 326 -6.03 9.66 -10.02
N VAL A 327 -5.45 10.35 -9.04
CA VAL A 327 -5.95 10.55 -7.69
C VAL A 327 -5.69 12.00 -7.32
N LYS A 328 -6.68 12.68 -6.77
CA LYS A 328 -6.50 14.03 -6.23
C LYS A 328 -7.62 14.34 -5.25
N TYR A 329 -7.26 14.49 -4.00
CA TYR A 329 -8.24 14.85 -2.98
C TYR A 329 -7.64 15.54 -1.77
N VAL A 330 -8.49 16.23 -1.03
CA VAL A 330 -8.25 16.71 0.33
C VAL A 330 -8.99 15.79 1.29
N GLU A 331 -8.35 15.44 2.38
CA GLU A 331 -8.98 14.75 3.50
C GLU A 331 -9.13 15.68 4.69
N ILE A 332 -10.28 15.60 5.35
CA ILE A 332 -10.56 16.23 6.64
C ILE A 332 -11.25 15.18 7.51
N GLY A 333 -10.62 14.80 8.60
CA GLY A 333 -11.15 13.76 9.45
C GLY A 333 -10.75 13.93 10.92
N ALA A 334 -11.24 13.03 11.75
CA ALA A 334 -10.85 12.92 13.13
C ALA A 334 -11.12 11.52 13.67
N THR A 335 -10.25 11.05 14.54
CA THR A 335 -10.46 9.85 15.34
C THR A 335 -10.62 10.25 16.81
N TYR A 336 -11.59 9.65 17.49
CA TYR A 336 -11.74 9.77 18.94
C TYR A 336 -11.48 8.43 19.61
N TYR A 337 -10.49 8.38 20.49
CA TYR A 337 -10.13 7.19 21.26
C TYR A 337 -10.84 7.22 22.60
N PHE A 338 -11.83 6.32 22.79
CA PHE A 338 -12.46 6.11 24.10
C PHE A 338 -11.46 5.53 25.10
N ASN A 339 -10.66 4.60 24.61
CA ASN A 339 -9.52 3.98 25.29
C ASN A 339 -8.61 3.34 24.23
N LYS A 340 -7.61 2.57 24.65
CA LYS A 340 -6.67 1.91 23.74
C LYS A 340 -7.30 0.84 22.84
N ASN A 341 -8.48 0.33 23.18
CA ASN A 341 -9.15 -0.76 22.46
C ASN A 341 -10.39 -0.31 21.68
N MET A 342 -10.93 0.86 21.96
CA MET A 342 -12.16 1.35 21.35
C MET A 342 -12.00 2.75 20.81
N SER A 343 -12.37 2.95 19.55
CA SER A 343 -12.32 4.26 18.89
C SER A 343 -13.47 4.43 17.89
N THR A 344 -13.72 5.65 17.52
CA THR A 344 -14.62 6.02 16.43
C THR A 344 -13.97 7.07 15.56
N TYR A 345 -14.32 7.13 14.29
CA TYR A 345 -13.79 8.14 13.39
C TYR A 345 -14.80 8.60 12.37
N VAL A 346 -14.58 9.80 11.87
CA VAL A 346 -15.20 10.36 10.67
C VAL A 346 -14.06 10.80 9.75
N ASP A 347 -14.16 10.45 8.48
CA ASP A 347 -13.16 10.81 7.47
C ASP A 347 -13.86 11.28 6.19
N TYR A 348 -13.57 12.50 5.75
CA TYR A 348 -14.17 13.10 4.56
C TYR A 348 -13.12 13.25 3.48
N LYS A 349 -13.31 12.47 2.41
CA LYS A 349 -12.54 12.57 1.16
C LYS A 349 -13.26 13.53 0.23
N ILE A 350 -12.70 14.72 0.06
CA ILE A 350 -13.16 15.73 -0.88
C ILE A 350 -12.43 15.48 -2.20
N ASN A 351 -13.13 14.89 -3.16
CA ASN A 351 -12.55 14.55 -4.45
C ASN A 351 -12.37 15.82 -5.31
N LEU A 352 -11.18 15.99 -5.88
CA LEU A 352 -10.83 17.14 -6.71
C LEU A 352 -10.65 16.76 -8.19
N LEU A 353 -11.04 15.55 -8.59
CA LEU A 353 -11.10 15.16 -9.99
C LEU A 353 -12.32 15.81 -10.66
N ASP A 354 -12.18 16.22 -11.91
CA ASP A 354 -13.22 16.92 -12.67
C ASP A 354 -14.28 15.92 -13.18
N GLU A 355 -15.48 15.98 -12.63
CA GLU A 355 -16.61 15.09 -13.00
C GLU A 355 -17.06 15.26 -14.46
N ASP A 356 -16.86 16.43 -15.05
CA ASP A 356 -17.21 16.72 -16.44
C ASP A 356 -16.16 16.20 -17.45
N ASP A 357 -15.00 15.73 -16.99
CA ASP A 357 -13.97 15.16 -17.85
C ASP A 357 -14.25 13.68 -18.13
N SER A 358 -14.60 13.37 -19.38
CA SER A 358 -14.91 12.01 -19.82
C SER A 358 -13.79 11.00 -19.61
N PHE A 359 -12.54 11.46 -19.43
CA PHE A 359 -11.43 10.57 -19.08
C PHE A 359 -11.75 9.69 -17.86
N TYR A 360 -12.36 10.28 -16.83
CA TYR A 360 -12.66 9.55 -15.59
C TYR A 360 -13.77 8.54 -15.77
N SER A 361 -14.88 8.92 -16.41
CA SER A 361 -15.98 7.98 -16.69
C SER A 361 -15.56 6.87 -17.65
N ASP A 362 -14.78 7.18 -18.69
CA ASP A 362 -14.29 6.21 -19.68
C ASP A 362 -13.32 5.19 -19.07
N ASN A 363 -12.62 5.56 -18.01
CA ASN A 363 -11.67 4.69 -17.31
C ASN A 363 -12.22 4.10 -16.00
N GLY A 364 -13.47 4.37 -15.65
CA GLY A 364 -14.08 3.85 -14.42
C GLY A 364 -13.46 4.41 -13.14
N ILE A 365 -13.05 5.68 -13.17
CA ILE A 365 -12.49 6.40 -12.01
C ILE A 365 -13.60 7.26 -11.40
N ALA A 366 -13.94 7.02 -10.15
CA ALA A 366 -14.94 7.80 -9.43
C ALA A 366 -14.44 9.21 -9.10
N THR A 367 -15.32 10.18 -9.24
CA THR A 367 -15.05 11.61 -8.99
C THR A 367 -15.83 12.18 -7.82
N ASP A 368 -16.71 11.37 -7.21
CA ASP A 368 -17.56 11.77 -6.10
C ASP A 368 -16.79 11.83 -4.76
N ASP A 369 -17.30 12.67 -3.87
CA ASP A 369 -16.85 12.72 -2.49
C ASP A 369 -17.28 11.48 -1.72
N ILE A 370 -16.55 11.15 -0.65
CA ILE A 370 -16.89 10.05 0.26
C ILE A 370 -16.77 10.53 1.70
N VAL A 371 -17.79 10.29 2.52
CA VAL A 371 -17.70 10.40 3.97
C VAL A 371 -17.72 9.00 4.57
N ALA A 372 -16.67 8.66 5.31
CA ALA A 372 -16.56 7.43 6.08
C ALA A 372 -16.87 7.67 7.55
N VAL A 373 -17.66 6.77 8.15
CA VAL A 373 -17.92 6.74 9.60
C VAL A 373 -17.65 5.34 10.10
N GLY A 374 -16.77 5.23 11.08
CA GLY A 374 -16.37 3.94 11.63
C GLY A 374 -16.42 3.89 13.16
N LEU A 375 -16.67 2.69 13.65
CA LEU A 375 -16.59 2.33 15.06
C LEU A 375 -15.71 1.09 15.19
N VAL A 376 -14.58 1.20 15.90
CA VAL A 376 -13.52 0.20 15.90
C VAL A 376 -13.33 -0.37 17.29
N TYR A 377 -13.38 -1.70 17.39
CA TYR A 377 -12.81 -2.45 18.49
C TYR A 377 -11.51 -3.11 18.05
N GLN A 378 -10.44 -2.94 18.80
CA GLN A 378 -9.14 -3.55 18.51
C GLN A 378 -8.49 -4.16 19.76
N PHE A 379 -7.70 -5.21 19.57
CA PHE A 379 -7.01 -5.94 20.65
C PHE A 379 -5.61 -6.40 20.22
#